data_a0414c046415cdf592efa4ee3b94844e
#
_entry.id   a0414c046415cdf592efa4ee3b94844e
#
_cell.length_a   1.000
_cell.length_b   1.000
_cell.length_c   1.000
_cell.angle_alpha   90.00
_cell.angle_beta   90.00
_cell.angle_gamma   90.00
#
_symmetry.space_group_name_H-M   'P 1'
#
loop_
_entity.id
_entity.type
_entity.pdbx_description
1 polymer ?
#
loop_
_entity_poly.entity_id
_entity_poly.type
_entity_poly.pdbx_seq_one_letter_code
_entity_poly.pdbx_strand_id
1 'polypeptide(L)'
;MERQFISHLAHRDHPIAAPVSGAHVTRLLRRARLPEAARILDLGCGEGAWTLRALALYEDATADGVDISADALKAAEGNAEIQGVWERIRLHERPAADFPVAERYDLVVCVGATHAFGGLGPTVDHVRRYLRPNGLALIGEAFWEREPTPEALTRLGAEPSEFLDLPGTVAAAESAGFDTVYAYTSDLSEWDEYEWSWTGTLLRWANENPGPDADAARAAALEHRDMWLHGYRGILGFVTLLLQRTG
;
A
#
# COMPACT_ATOMS: atom_id res chain seq x y z
N MET A 1 -8.33 1.97 22.84
CA MET A 1 -8.61 1.87 21.39
C MET A 1 -7.63 0.87 20.77
N GLU A 2 -8.07 -0.05 19.91
CA GLU A 2 -7.20 -1.04 19.26
C GLU A 2 -6.37 -0.41 18.13
N ARG A 3 -5.14 -0.91 17.91
CA ARG A 3 -4.21 -0.40 16.88
C ARG A 3 -4.81 -0.41 15.47
N GLN A 4 -5.56 -1.48 15.14
CA GLN A 4 -6.22 -1.60 13.83
C GLN A 4 -7.29 -0.52 13.62
N PHE A 5 -8.07 -0.21 14.66
CA PHE A 5 -9.06 0.86 14.59
C PHE A 5 -8.42 2.24 14.39
N ILE A 6 -7.30 2.51 15.08
CA ILE A 6 -6.54 3.76 14.88
C ILE A 6 -6.05 3.86 13.44
N SER A 7 -5.47 2.79 12.91
CA SER A 7 -4.96 2.76 11.54
C SER A 7 -6.09 2.98 10.51
N HIS A 8 -7.20 2.25 10.64
CA HIS A 8 -8.36 2.42 9.75
C HIS A 8 -8.90 3.85 9.80
N LEU A 9 -9.09 4.41 11.00
CA LEU A 9 -9.56 5.78 11.18
C LEU A 9 -8.61 6.80 10.55
N ALA A 10 -7.32 6.65 10.75
CA ALA A 10 -6.30 7.56 10.26
C ALA A 10 -6.24 7.64 8.72
N HIS A 11 -6.54 6.55 8.02
CA HIS A 11 -6.52 6.50 6.55
C HIS A 11 -7.82 6.95 5.89
N ARG A 12 -8.87 7.28 6.64
CA ARG A 12 -10.19 7.65 6.10
C ARG A 12 -10.13 8.82 5.10
N ASP A 13 -9.31 9.83 5.36
CA ASP A 13 -9.17 11.00 4.47
C ASP A 13 -8.09 10.76 3.38
N HIS A 14 -7.32 9.66 3.48
CA HIS A 14 -6.33 9.23 2.47
C HIS A 14 -6.37 7.71 2.27
N PRO A 15 -7.43 7.16 1.65
CA PRO A 15 -7.71 5.72 1.59
C PRO A 15 -6.71 4.90 0.77
N ILE A 16 -5.76 5.54 0.05
CA ILE A 16 -4.69 4.85 -0.66
C ILE A 16 -3.71 4.17 0.31
N ALA A 17 -3.65 4.65 1.55
CA ALA A 17 -2.80 4.13 2.64
C ALA A 17 -1.29 4.05 2.27
N ALA A 18 -0.83 4.97 1.43
CA ALA A 18 0.54 5.13 1.01
C ALA A 18 0.76 6.58 0.54
N PRO A 19 1.98 7.12 0.58
CA PRO A 19 2.25 8.50 0.16
C PRO A 19 2.26 8.66 -1.37
N VAL A 20 1.15 8.30 -2.00
CA VAL A 20 0.94 8.35 -3.46
C VAL A 20 -0.40 9.00 -3.76
N SER A 21 -0.44 9.99 -4.63
CA SER A 21 -1.68 10.64 -5.04
C SER A 21 -2.56 9.74 -5.91
N GLY A 22 -3.88 9.94 -5.86
CA GLY A 22 -4.82 9.21 -6.72
C GLY A 22 -4.54 9.39 -8.23
N ALA A 23 -3.96 10.53 -8.63
CA ALA A 23 -3.54 10.77 -10.00
C ALA A 23 -2.39 9.85 -10.42
N HIS A 24 -1.40 9.65 -9.52
CA HIS A 24 -0.27 8.77 -9.78
C HIS A 24 -0.67 7.29 -9.73
N VAL A 25 -1.56 6.88 -8.83
CA VAL A 25 -2.17 5.53 -8.84
C VAL A 25 -2.82 5.25 -10.20
N THR A 26 -3.65 6.18 -10.69
CA THR A 26 -4.30 6.06 -12.01
C THR A 26 -3.28 5.97 -13.15
N ARG A 27 -2.19 6.76 -13.09
CA ARG A 27 -1.11 6.72 -14.08
C ARG A 27 -0.39 5.37 -14.08
N LEU A 28 -0.06 4.83 -12.90
CA LEU A 28 0.58 3.53 -12.74
C LEU A 28 -0.29 2.41 -13.32
N LEU A 29 -1.56 2.38 -12.95
CA LEU A 29 -2.52 1.41 -13.46
C LEU A 29 -2.67 1.49 -14.98
N ARG A 30 -2.77 2.69 -15.57
CA ARG A 30 -2.82 2.86 -17.04
C ARG A 30 -1.54 2.36 -17.74
N ARG A 31 -0.38 2.48 -17.09
CA ARG A 31 0.88 1.98 -17.64
C ARG A 31 0.97 0.46 -17.63
N ALA A 32 0.20 -0.21 -16.77
CA ALA A 32 0.12 -1.66 -16.76
C ALA A 32 -0.45 -2.24 -18.08
N ARG A 33 -1.30 -1.49 -18.83
CA ARG A 33 -1.84 -1.91 -20.13
C ARG A 33 -2.40 -3.33 -20.08
N LEU A 34 -3.27 -3.59 -19.11
CA LEU A 34 -3.83 -4.91 -18.90
C LEU A 34 -4.66 -5.38 -20.10
N PRO A 35 -4.71 -6.69 -20.37
CA PRO A 35 -5.56 -7.26 -21.42
C PRO A 35 -7.06 -7.10 -21.07
N GLU A 36 -7.93 -7.32 -22.05
CA GLU A 36 -9.36 -7.49 -21.82
C GLU A 36 -9.61 -8.63 -20.82
N ALA A 37 -10.63 -8.48 -19.99
CA ALA A 37 -11.00 -9.43 -18.93
C ALA A 37 -9.82 -9.80 -18.01
N ALA A 38 -8.94 -8.83 -17.71
CA ALA A 38 -7.80 -9.02 -16.83
C ALA A 38 -8.22 -9.48 -15.44
N ARG A 39 -7.41 -10.32 -14.83
CA ARG A 39 -7.55 -10.74 -13.44
C ARG A 39 -6.54 -10.02 -12.56
N ILE A 40 -7.02 -9.38 -11.52
CA ILE A 40 -6.22 -8.56 -10.60
C ILE A 40 -6.25 -9.21 -9.22
N LEU A 41 -5.11 -9.24 -8.53
CA LEU A 41 -5.00 -9.61 -7.12
C LEU A 41 -4.41 -8.41 -6.36
N ASP A 42 -5.03 -8.04 -5.24
CA ASP A 42 -4.54 -6.98 -4.37
C ASP A 42 -4.26 -7.56 -2.97
N LEU A 43 -2.99 -7.62 -2.60
CA LEU A 43 -2.49 -8.21 -1.37
C LEU A 43 -2.26 -7.10 -0.31
N GLY A 44 -3.11 -7.04 0.69
CA GLY A 44 -3.22 -5.93 1.62
C GLY A 44 -4.09 -4.81 1.02
N CYS A 45 -5.26 -5.18 0.48
CA CYS A 45 -6.10 -4.26 -0.29
C CYS A 45 -6.73 -3.13 0.53
N GLY A 46 -6.78 -3.25 1.87
CA GLY A 46 -7.42 -2.30 2.75
C GLY A 46 -8.87 -2.02 2.31
N GLU A 47 -9.22 -0.76 2.15
CA GLU A 47 -10.53 -0.29 1.69
C GLU A 47 -10.72 -0.38 0.15
N GLY A 48 -9.82 -1.06 -0.55
CA GLY A 48 -9.90 -1.31 -1.98
C GLY A 48 -9.46 -0.15 -2.88
N ALA A 49 -8.71 0.82 -2.36
CA ALA A 49 -8.40 2.05 -3.12
C ALA A 49 -7.67 1.81 -4.45
N TRP A 50 -6.76 0.84 -4.52
CA TRP A 50 -6.06 0.43 -5.74
C TRP A 50 -6.95 -0.42 -6.64
N THR A 51 -7.58 -1.44 -6.06
CA THR A 51 -8.47 -2.37 -6.76
C THR A 51 -9.63 -1.67 -7.43
N LEU A 52 -10.34 -0.79 -6.71
CA LEU A 52 -11.51 -0.09 -7.25
C LEU A 52 -11.13 0.86 -8.40
N ARG A 53 -9.97 1.55 -8.30
CA ARG A 53 -9.46 2.34 -9.41
C ARG A 53 -9.09 1.49 -10.62
N ALA A 54 -8.52 0.30 -10.41
CA ALA A 54 -8.22 -0.61 -11.50
C ALA A 54 -9.50 -1.09 -12.19
N LEU A 55 -10.53 -1.49 -11.43
CA LEU A 55 -11.82 -1.91 -11.97
C LEU A 55 -12.58 -0.78 -12.70
N ALA A 56 -12.38 0.47 -12.27
CA ALA A 56 -12.92 1.63 -12.98
C ALA A 56 -12.21 1.92 -14.32
N LEU A 57 -10.93 1.56 -14.45
CA LEU A 57 -10.13 1.75 -15.67
C LEU A 57 -10.29 0.59 -16.67
N TYR A 58 -10.55 -0.60 -16.18
CA TYR A 58 -10.64 -1.84 -16.95
C TYR A 58 -12.01 -2.47 -16.73
N GLU A 59 -12.97 -2.12 -17.60
CA GLU A 59 -14.40 -2.41 -17.42
C GLU A 59 -14.72 -3.90 -17.35
N ASP A 60 -13.95 -4.74 -18.04
CA ASP A 60 -14.13 -6.21 -18.07
C ASP A 60 -13.24 -6.95 -17.06
N ALA A 61 -12.41 -6.24 -16.29
CA ALA A 61 -11.52 -6.85 -15.31
C ALA A 61 -12.31 -7.33 -14.07
N THR A 62 -11.77 -8.38 -13.44
CA THR A 62 -12.20 -8.88 -12.14
C THR A 62 -11.05 -8.83 -11.14
N ALA A 63 -11.35 -8.77 -9.86
CA ALA A 63 -10.35 -8.67 -8.82
C ALA A 63 -10.63 -9.57 -7.63
N ASP A 64 -9.54 -10.03 -7.00
CA ASP A 64 -9.52 -10.59 -5.66
C ASP A 64 -8.76 -9.60 -4.74
N GLY A 65 -9.40 -9.12 -3.67
CA GLY A 65 -8.79 -8.29 -2.64
C GLY A 65 -8.60 -9.08 -1.37
N VAL A 66 -7.40 -9.01 -0.79
CA VAL A 66 -7.05 -9.76 0.43
C VAL A 66 -6.59 -8.79 1.50
N ASP A 67 -7.21 -8.85 2.66
CA ASP A 67 -6.80 -8.08 3.85
C ASP A 67 -7.11 -8.85 5.13
N ILE A 68 -6.41 -8.50 6.21
CA ILE A 68 -6.65 -9.07 7.55
C ILE A 68 -7.73 -8.30 8.32
N SER A 69 -8.04 -7.08 7.91
CA SER A 69 -8.97 -6.19 8.59
C SER A 69 -10.39 -6.36 8.06
N ALA A 70 -11.27 -6.98 8.86
CA ALA A 70 -12.69 -7.09 8.55
C ALA A 70 -13.36 -5.72 8.32
N ASP A 71 -12.96 -4.69 9.09
CA ASP A 71 -13.51 -3.33 8.95
C ASP A 71 -13.10 -2.69 7.64
N ALA A 72 -11.84 -2.85 7.23
CA ALA A 72 -11.36 -2.35 5.94
C ALA A 72 -12.05 -3.05 4.77
N LEU A 73 -12.22 -4.37 4.84
CA LEU A 73 -12.94 -5.14 3.81
C LEU A 73 -14.41 -4.75 3.72
N LYS A 74 -15.07 -4.50 4.85
CA LYS A 74 -16.45 -3.98 4.87
C LYS A 74 -16.56 -2.60 4.21
N ALA A 75 -15.58 -1.72 4.44
CA ALA A 75 -15.51 -0.43 3.76
C ALA A 75 -15.25 -0.63 2.24
N ALA A 76 -14.38 -1.56 1.86
CA ALA A 76 -14.13 -1.91 0.46
C ALA A 76 -15.40 -2.42 -0.26
N GLU A 77 -16.20 -3.26 0.40
CA GLU A 77 -17.52 -3.71 -0.09
C GLU A 77 -18.44 -2.54 -0.37
N GLY A 78 -18.67 -1.67 0.63
CA GLY A 78 -19.50 -0.48 0.46
C GLY A 78 -18.99 0.46 -0.64
N ASN A 79 -17.68 0.66 -0.75
CA ASN A 79 -17.08 1.44 -1.81
C ASN A 79 -17.29 0.80 -3.20
N ALA A 80 -17.22 -0.53 -3.30
CA ALA A 80 -17.44 -1.28 -4.53
C ALA A 80 -18.91 -1.18 -4.98
N GLU A 81 -19.86 -1.27 -4.05
CA GLU A 81 -21.29 -1.06 -4.31
C GLU A 81 -21.58 0.34 -4.84
N ILE A 82 -21.06 1.39 -4.16
CA ILE A 82 -21.22 2.79 -4.57
C ILE A 82 -20.68 3.02 -5.99
N GLN A 83 -19.58 2.36 -6.36
CA GLN A 83 -18.98 2.48 -7.69
C GLN A 83 -19.58 1.52 -8.73
N GLY A 84 -20.53 0.66 -8.35
CA GLY A 84 -21.19 -0.30 -9.24
C GLY A 84 -20.27 -1.40 -9.76
N VAL A 85 -19.24 -1.79 -8.99
CA VAL A 85 -18.24 -2.79 -9.38
C VAL A 85 -18.25 -4.05 -8.47
N TRP A 86 -19.19 -4.12 -7.55
CA TRP A 86 -19.25 -5.21 -6.56
C TRP A 86 -19.25 -6.62 -7.19
N GLU A 87 -19.98 -6.83 -8.26
CA GLU A 87 -20.04 -8.11 -8.97
C GLU A 87 -18.70 -8.56 -9.60
N ARG A 88 -17.70 -7.66 -9.63
CA ARG A 88 -16.39 -7.88 -10.24
C ARG A 88 -15.26 -8.01 -9.21
N ILE A 89 -15.56 -7.93 -7.92
CA ILE A 89 -14.59 -8.06 -6.85
C ILE A 89 -14.98 -9.19 -5.89
N ARG A 90 -13.97 -9.92 -5.39
CA ARG A 90 -14.09 -10.86 -4.27
C ARG A 90 -13.16 -10.43 -3.18
N LEU A 91 -13.68 -10.33 -1.96
CA LEU A 91 -12.90 -9.94 -0.79
C LEU A 91 -12.63 -11.15 0.10
N HIS A 92 -11.40 -11.25 0.61
CA HIS A 92 -10.92 -12.38 1.39
C HIS A 92 -10.30 -11.88 2.71
N GLU A 93 -10.94 -12.20 3.84
CA GLU A 93 -10.43 -11.90 5.18
C GLU A 93 -9.40 -12.95 5.59
N ARG A 94 -8.11 -12.64 5.40
CA ARG A 94 -6.98 -13.47 5.81
C ARG A 94 -5.65 -12.74 5.70
N PRO A 95 -4.57 -13.25 6.33
CA PRO A 95 -3.23 -12.76 6.07
C PRO A 95 -2.86 -12.92 4.59
N ALA A 96 -2.29 -11.87 4.00
CA ALA A 96 -1.91 -11.87 2.58
C ALA A 96 -0.91 -12.98 2.23
N ALA A 97 0.01 -13.30 3.16
CA ALA A 97 0.99 -14.37 2.99
C ALA A 97 0.35 -15.78 2.91
N ASP A 98 -0.86 -15.95 3.46
CA ASP A 98 -1.58 -17.23 3.49
C ASP A 98 -2.61 -17.37 2.36
N PHE A 99 -2.65 -16.40 1.43
CA PHE A 99 -3.55 -16.48 0.29
C PHE A 99 -3.13 -17.63 -0.65
N PRO A 100 -4.06 -18.55 -1.03
CA PRO A 100 -3.69 -19.72 -1.82
C PRO A 100 -3.29 -19.35 -3.25
N VAL A 101 -2.22 -19.97 -3.76
CA VAL A 101 -1.80 -19.86 -5.16
C VAL A 101 -2.61 -20.82 -6.03
N ALA A 102 -3.93 -20.65 -6.07
CA ALA A 102 -4.84 -21.49 -6.84
C ALA A 102 -5.03 -20.98 -8.28
N GLU A 103 -4.88 -19.70 -8.49
CA GLU A 103 -5.15 -19.05 -9.76
C GLU A 103 -3.97 -18.17 -10.20
N ARG A 104 -4.01 -17.69 -11.44
CA ARG A 104 -2.97 -16.81 -12.00
C ARG A 104 -3.60 -15.50 -12.45
N TYR A 105 -2.89 -14.40 -12.18
CA TYR A 105 -3.33 -13.02 -12.36
C TYR A 105 -2.49 -12.32 -13.43
N ASP A 106 -3.11 -11.36 -14.08
CA ASP A 106 -2.45 -10.47 -15.05
C ASP A 106 -1.74 -9.32 -14.32
N LEU A 107 -2.31 -8.88 -13.18
CA LEU A 107 -1.73 -7.89 -12.28
C LEU A 107 -1.83 -8.38 -10.83
N VAL A 108 -0.74 -8.25 -10.09
CA VAL A 108 -0.73 -8.35 -8.62
C VAL A 108 -0.29 -7.02 -8.03
N VAL A 109 -1.08 -6.49 -7.11
CA VAL A 109 -0.79 -5.25 -6.36
C VAL A 109 -0.41 -5.63 -4.93
N CYS A 110 0.65 -5.03 -4.41
CA CYS A 110 1.03 -5.08 -3.00
C CYS A 110 1.70 -3.74 -2.66
N VAL A 111 0.93 -2.78 -2.16
CA VAL A 111 1.41 -1.43 -1.86
C VAL A 111 1.16 -1.12 -0.39
N GLY A 112 2.23 -0.79 0.36
CA GLY A 112 2.17 -0.54 1.79
C GLY A 112 1.98 -1.79 2.66
N ALA A 113 2.08 -3.00 2.09
CA ALA A 113 1.81 -4.27 2.77
C ALA A 113 2.96 -5.29 2.70
N THR A 114 4.16 -4.90 2.29
CA THR A 114 5.35 -5.76 2.19
C THR A 114 5.77 -6.36 3.54
N HIS A 115 5.50 -5.64 4.63
CA HIS A 115 5.72 -6.12 5.99
C HIS A 115 4.95 -7.43 6.32
N ALA A 116 3.80 -7.68 5.66
CA ALA A 116 3.03 -8.91 5.84
C ALA A 116 3.76 -10.17 5.33
N PHE A 117 4.79 -9.98 4.50
CA PHE A 117 5.62 -11.04 3.94
C PHE A 117 7.02 -11.08 4.55
N GLY A 118 7.37 -10.11 5.41
CA GLY A 118 8.71 -9.97 5.98
C GLY A 118 9.65 -9.09 5.14
N GLY A 119 9.11 -8.14 4.38
CA GLY A 119 9.85 -7.15 3.60
C GLY A 119 9.82 -7.39 2.09
N LEU A 120 10.55 -6.57 1.33
CA LEU A 120 10.52 -6.53 -0.12
C LEU A 120 10.85 -7.88 -0.78
N GLY A 121 12.00 -8.49 -0.44
CA GLY A 121 12.44 -9.74 -1.08
C GLY A 121 11.41 -10.85 -0.99
N PRO A 122 10.95 -11.27 0.21
CA PRO A 122 9.89 -12.26 0.35
C PRO A 122 8.59 -11.87 -0.35
N THR A 123 8.24 -10.58 -0.40
CA THR A 123 7.05 -10.09 -1.11
C THR A 123 7.16 -10.35 -2.61
N VAL A 124 8.27 -9.99 -3.23
CA VAL A 124 8.48 -10.17 -4.68
C VAL A 124 8.42 -11.64 -5.06
N ASP A 125 9.06 -12.51 -4.26
CA ASP A 125 9.00 -13.98 -4.45
C ASP A 125 7.57 -14.53 -4.34
N HIS A 126 6.79 -14.03 -3.38
CA HIS A 126 5.39 -14.41 -3.24
C HIS A 126 4.54 -13.94 -4.42
N VAL A 127 4.64 -12.68 -4.78
CA VAL A 127 3.92 -12.05 -5.88
C VAL A 127 4.17 -12.78 -7.20
N ARG A 128 5.43 -13.15 -7.47
CA ARG A 128 5.80 -13.90 -8.67
C ARG A 128 5.01 -15.20 -8.83
N ARG A 129 4.64 -15.87 -7.76
CA ARG A 129 3.90 -17.13 -7.78
C ARG A 129 2.46 -16.98 -8.24
N TYR A 130 1.85 -15.81 -8.06
CA TYR A 130 0.49 -15.52 -8.51
C TYR A 130 0.40 -15.07 -9.95
N LEU A 131 1.49 -14.60 -10.54
CA LEU A 131 1.49 -14.02 -11.87
C LEU A 131 1.49 -15.08 -12.98
N ARG A 132 0.79 -14.77 -14.05
CA ARG A 132 0.95 -15.43 -15.35
C ARG A 132 2.33 -15.14 -15.92
N PRO A 133 2.82 -15.92 -16.91
CA PRO A 133 3.95 -15.50 -17.72
C PRO A 133 3.70 -14.10 -18.31
N ASN A 134 4.69 -13.21 -18.23
CA ASN A 134 4.60 -11.79 -18.59
C ASN A 134 3.59 -10.95 -17.79
N GLY A 135 3.02 -11.50 -16.72
CA GLY A 135 2.16 -10.77 -15.81
C GLY A 135 2.90 -9.64 -15.08
N LEU A 136 2.15 -8.68 -14.57
CA LEU A 136 2.67 -7.45 -13.97
C LEU A 136 2.46 -7.43 -12.46
N ALA A 137 3.39 -6.80 -11.74
CA ALA A 137 3.23 -6.48 -10.34
C ALA A 137 3.34 -4.96 -10.11
N LEU A 138 2.53 -4.43 -9.21
CA LEU A 138 2.70 -3.10 -8.61
C LEU A 138 3.11 -3.31 -7.16
N ILE A 139 4.35 -3.01 -6.84
CA ILE A 139 4.92 -3.14 -5.50
C ILE A 139 5.26 -1.75 -4.96
N GLY A 140 4.65 -1.37 -3.85
CA GLY A 140 4.97 -0.14 -3.14
C GLY A 140 5.85 -0.43 -1.93
N GLU A 141 7.02 0.20 -1.87
CA GLU A 141 8.00 -0.02 -0.81
C GLU A 141 8.65 1.29 -0.35
N ALA A 142 8.94 1.37 0.92
CA ALA A 142 9.78 2.41 1.48
C ALA A 142 11.27 2.14 1.15
N PHE A 143 12.05 3.19 1.03
CA PHE A 143 13.48 3.09 0.83
C PHE A 143 14.21 4.26 1.51
N TRP A 144 15.50 4.12 1.79
CA TRP A 144 16.30 5.24 2.28
C TRP A 144 16.63 6.20 1.13
N GLU A 145 15.93 7.34 1.11
CA GLU A 145 16.24 8.46 0.19
C GLU A 145 17.59 9.09 0.54
N ARG A 146 17.93 9.07 1.82
CA ARG A 146 19.22 9.48 2.38
C ARG A 146 19.62 8.52 3.47
N GLU A 147 20.93 8.44 3.75
CA GLU A 147 21.43 7.67 4.88
C GLU A 147 20.72 8.10 6.17
N PRO A 148 20.08 7.15 6.88
CA PRO A 148 19.31 7.49 8.07
C PRO A 148 20.25 7.91 9.21
N THR A 149 19.88 8.96 9.92
CA THR A 149 20.60 9.38 11.12
C THR A 149 20.26 8.48 12.31
N PRO A 150 21.14 8.35 13.33
CA PRO A 150 20.82 7.62 14.54
C PRO A 150 19.53 8.09 15.23
N GLU A 151 19.22 9.39 15.14
CA GLU A 151 17.99 9.95 15.67
C GLU A 151 16.76 9.47 14.87
N ALA A 152 16.83 9.48 13.54
CA ALA A 152 15.77 8.99 12.66
C ALA A 152 15.48 7.51 12.93
N LEU A 153 16.51 6.66 13.03
CA LEU A 153 16.40 5.24 13.35
C LEU A 153 15.75 5.02 14.72
N THR A 154 16.17 5.77 15.73
CA THR A 154 15.59 5.67 17.08
C THR A 154 14.11 6.03 17.07
N ARG A 155 13.71 7.09 16.36
CA ARG A 155 12.31 7.53 16.30
C ARG A 155 11.43 6.58 15.51
N LEU A 156 11.94 6.06 14.40
CA LEU A 156 11.23 5.04 13.61
C LEU A 156 11.15 3.67 14.32
N GLY A 157 12.06 3.41 15.27
CA GLY A 157 12.26 2.07 15.81
C GLY A 157 12.79 1.10 14.77
N ALA A 158 13.55 1.61 13.79
CA ALA A 158 14.03 0.88 12.62
C ALA A 158 15.54 0.62 12.71
N GLU A 159 16.00 -0.41 12.02
CA GLU A 159 17.42 -0.69 11.81
C GLU A 159 17.85 -0.18 10.43
N PRO A 160 19.13 0.20 10.23
CA PRO A 160 19.63 0.65 8.93
C PRO A 160 19.37 -0.35 7.78
N SER A 161 19.36 -1.65 8.10
CA SER A 161 19.15 -2.74 7.14
C SER A 161 17.67 -3.00 6.81
N GLU A 162 16.73 -2.30 7.45
CA GLU A 162 15.29 -2.53 7.25
C GLU A 162 14.82 -2.10 5.85
N PHE A 163 15.38 -1.01 5.35
CA PHE A 163 15.14 -0.55 3.98
C PHE A 163 16.46 -0.46 3.20
N LEU A 164 16.36 -0.69 1.91
CA LEU A 164 17.45 -0.45 0.96
C LEU A 164 17.41 1.01 0.49
N ASP A 165 18.43 1.46 -0.22
CA ASP A 165 18.34 2.65 -1.05
C ASP A 165 17.54 2.38 -2.33
N LEU A 166 17.20 3.39 -3.12
CA LEU A 166 16.41 3.21 -4.35
C LEU A 166 17.07 2.26 -5.35
N PRO A 167 18.38 2.36 -5.67
CA PRO A 167 19.04 1.36 -6.52
C PRO A 167 18.95 -0.06 -5.97
N GLY A 168 19.17 -0.25 -4.68
CA GLY A 168 19.08 -1.56 -4.03
C GLY A 168 17.66 -2.14 -4.06
N THR A 169 16.64 -1.29 -3.86
CA THR A 169 15.23 -1.68 -3.95
C THR A 169 14.87 -2.18 -5.36
N VAL A 170 15.30 -1.49 -6.40
CA VAL A 170 15.12 -1.92 -7.80
C VAL A 170 15.86 -3.22 -8.07
N ALA A 171 17.14 -3.31 -7.69
CA ALA A 171 17.95 -4.49 -7.91
C ALA A 171 17.41 -5.74 -7.17
N ALA A 172 16.84 -5.57 -5.97
CA ALA A 172 16.21 -6.65 -5.23
C ALA A 172 15.00 -7.22 -5.98
N ALA A 173 14.15 -6.35 -6.56
CA ALA A 173 13.02 -6.79 -7.36
C ALA A 173 13.46 -7.51 -8.65
N GLU A 174 14.47 -6.99 -9.34
CA GLU A 174 14.99 -7.57 -10.57
C GLU A 174 15.67 -8.92 -10.34
N SER A 175 16.39 -9.07 -9.24
CA SER A 175 17.05 -10.35 -8.88
C SER A 175 16.04 -11.49 -8.61
N ALA A 176 14.79 -11.16 -8.27
CA ALA A 176 13.70 -12.12 -8.10
C ALA A 176 13.02 -12.53 -9.43
N GLY A 177 13.55 -12.14 -10.58
CA GLY A 177 13.05 -12.51 -11.90
C GLY A 177 11.96 -11.60 -12.44
N PHE A 178 12.17 -10.30 -12.28
CA PHE A 178 11.35 -9.25 -12.87
C PHE A 178 12.19 -8.27 -13.67
N ASP A 179 11.57 -7.62 -14.63
CA ASP A 179 12.06 -6.40 -15.25
C ASP A 179 11.29 -5.20 -14.68
N THR A 180 12.00 -4.16 -14.28
CA THR A 180 11.37 -2.89 -13.87
C THR A 180 10.98 -2.11 -15.13
N VAL A 181 9.71 -2.20 -15.53
CA VAL A 181 9.19 -1.55 -16.74
C VAL A 181 8.78 -0.10 -16.52
N TYR A 182 8.51 0.29 -15.28
CA TYR A 182 8.29 1.66 -14.84
C TYR A 182 8.40 1.76 -13.32
N ALA A 183 8.73 2.94 -12.82
CA ALA A 183 8.68 3.24 -11.40
C ALA A 183 8.13 4.65 -11.17
N TYR A 184 7.50 4.87 -10.04
CA TYR A 184 7.13 6.18 -9.56
C TYR A 184 7.66 6.35 -8.13
N THR A 185 8.49 7.35 -7.94
CA THR A 185 8.98 7.76 -6.61
C THR A 185 8.14 8.93 -6.13
N SER A 186 7.51 8.77 -4.97
CA SER A 186 6.69 9.80 -4.36
C SER A 186 7.53 11.00 -3.96
N ASP A 187 7.04 12.18 -4.27
CA ASP A 187 7.71 13.42 -3.86
C ASP A 187 7.39 13.78 -2.40
N LEU A 188 8.12 14.77 -1.88
CA LEU A 188 7.94 15.23 -0.51
C LEU A 188 6.53 15.80 -0.25
N SER A 189 5.87 16.35 -1.27
CA SER A 189 4.52 16.90 -1.13
C SER A 189 3.49 15.79 -0.95
N GLU A 190 3.66 14.64 -1.63
CA GLU A 190 2.79 13.47 -1.45
C GLU A 190 2.99 12.82 -0.08
N TRP A 191 4.24 12.79 0.41
CA TRP A 191 4.53 12.40 1.78
C TRP A 191 3.87 13.33 2.80
N ASP A 192 4.04 14.64 2.63
CA ASP A 192 3.43 15.65 3.52
C ASP A 192 1.90 15.55 3.51
N GLU A 193 1.27 15.36 2.36
CA GLU A 193 -0.18 15.17 2.25
C GLU A 193 -0.66 13.91 2.98
N TYR A 194 0.04 12.79 2.78
CA TYR A 194 -0.26 11.54 3.45
C TYR A 194 -0.18 11.67 4.97
N GLU A 195 0.91 12.23 5.48
CA GLU A 195 1.17 12.36 6.91
C GLU A 195 0.26 13.38 7.59
N TRP A 196 0.00 14.51 6.94
CA TRP A 196 -0.97 15.49 7.44
C TRP A 196 -2.39 14.94 7.42
N SER A 197 -2.77 14.16 6.43
CA SER A 197 -4.07 13.48 6.38
C SER A 197 -4.19 12.50 7.53
N TRP A 198 -3.20 11.64 7.73
CA TRP A 198 -3.17 10.63 8.78
C TRP A 198 -3.33 11.24 10.18
N THR A 199 -2.49 12.21 10.51
CA THR A 199 -2.49 12.86 11.82
C THR A 199 -3.70 13.79 12.00
N GLY A 200 -4.08 14.50 10.96
CA GLY A 200 -5.20 15.43 10.97
C GLY A 200 -6.55 14.74 11.15
N THR A 201 -6.75 13.60 10.51
CA THR A 201 -7.98 12.80 10.66
C THR A 201 -8.18 12.33 12.07
N LEU A 202 -7.14 11.81 12.72
CA LEU A 202 -7.20 11.38 14.13
C LEU A 202 -7.48 12.55 15.08
N LEU A 203 -6.83 13.70 14.87
CA LEU A 203 -7.04 14.88 15.71
C LEU A 203 -8.45 15.45 15.56
N ARG A 204 -8.97 15.50 14.33
CA ARG A 204 -10.33 15.94 14.04
C ARG A 204 -11.35 15.02 14.72
N TRP A 205 -11.19 13.71 14.53
CA TRP A 205 -12.05 12.72 15.16
C TRP A 205 -12.02 12.84 16.70
N ALA A 206 -10.84 13.00 17.31
CA ALA A 206 -10.70 13.18 18.74
C ALA A 206 -11.41 14.44 19.28
N ASN A 207 -11.43 15.52 18.50
CA ASN A 207 -12.16 16.74 18.87
C ASN A 207 -13.68 16.57 18.80
N GLU A 208 -14.17 15.75 17.88
CA GLU A 208 -15.59 15.50 17.66
C GLU A 208 -16.16 14.42 18.60
N ASN A 209 -15.30 13.55 19.16
CA ASN A 209 -15.70 12.39 19.99
C ASN A 209 -14.99 12.39 21.36
N PRO A 210 -15.31 13.34 22.26
CA PRO A 210 -14.61 13.45 23.54
C PRO A 210 -14.79 12.19 24.42
N GLY A 211 -13.71 11.73 25.03
CA GLY A 211 -13.66 10.55 25.91
C GLY A 211 -12.32 9.83 25.87
N PRO A 212 -12.19 8.69 26.57
CA PRO A 212 -10.91 7.95 26.65
C PRO A 212 -10.33 7.55 25.30
N ASP A 213 -11.18 7.23 24.33
CA ASP A 213 -10.75 6.90 22.98
C ASP A 213 -10.23 8.12 22.22
N ALA A 214 -10.79 9.31 22.47
CA ALA A 214 -10.27 10.56 21.93
C ALA A 214 -8.86 10.86 22.43
N ASP A 215 -8.58 10.60 23.70
CA ASP A 215 -7.26 10.80 24.28
C ASP A 215 -6.24 9.85 23.62
N ALA A 216 -6.61 8.59 23.38
CA ALA A 216 -5.77 7.61 22.71
C ALA A 216 -5.51 8.00 21.23
N ALA A 217 -6.54 8.44 20.49
CA ALA A 217 -6.39 8.89 19.10
C ALA A 217 -5.49 10.13 19.01
N ARG A 218 -5.67 11.09 19.94
CA ARG A 218 -4.83 12.29 20.02
C ARG A 218 -3.37 11.94 20.32
N ALA A 219 -3.13 11.05 21.29
CA ALA A 219 -1.79 10.61 21.64
C ALA A 219 -1.10 9.95 20.42
N ALA A 220 -1.79 9.04 19.74
CA ALA A 220 -1.27 8.39 18.53
C ALA A 220 -0.95 9.40 17.42
N ALA A 221 -1.83 10.38 17.18
CA ALA A 221 -1.60 11.42 16.16
C ALA A 221 -0.38 12.29 16.48
N LEU A 222 -0.20 12.68 17.74
CA LEU A 222 0.92 13.52 18.16
C LEU A 222 2.26 12.76 18.12
N GLU A 223 2.26 11.51 18.57
CA GLU A 223 3.43 10.64 18.53
C GLU A 223 3.87 10.37 17.07
N HIS A 224 2.92 10.01 16.21
CA HIS A 224 3.21 9.77 14.79
C HIS A 224 3.73 11.04 14.09
N ARG A 225 3.11 12.19 14.37
CA ARG A 225 3.56 13.47 13.82
C ARG A 225 4.98 13.84 14.28
N ASP A 226 5.30 13.62 15.55
CA ASP A 226 6.65 13.88 16.06
C ASP A 226 7.68 12.94 15.41
N MET A 227 7.34 11.65 15.30
CA MET A 227 8.16 10.67 14.62
C MET A 227 8.41 11.06 13.15
N TRP A 228 7.39 11.51 12.42
CA TRP A 228 7.53 11.96 11.05
C TRP A 228 8.36 13.24 10.92
N LEU A 229 7.96 14.34 11.59
CA LEU A 229 8.59 15.65 11.43
C LEU A 229 10.06 15.68 11.86
N HIS A 230 10.40 14.96 12.91
CA HIS A 230 11.74 14.94 13.50
C HIS A 230 12.54 13.66 13.22
N GLY A 231 11.89 12.64 12.66
CA GLY A 231 12.52 11.36 12.34
C GLY A 231 12.76 11.20 10.85
N TYR A 232 11.74 10.88 10.08
CA TYR A 232 11.93 10.36 8.73
C TYR A 232 11.56 11.30 7.59
N ARG A 233 11.01 12.49 7.82
CA ARG A 233 10.67 13.44 6.76
C ARG A 233 11.91 13.81 5.93
N GLY A 234 11.87 13.47 4.63
CA GLY A 234 12.97 13.70 3.68
C GLY A 234 14.19 12.78 3.86
N ILE A 235 14.03 11.72 4.69
CA ILE A 235 15.01 10.63 4.87
C ILE A 235 14.44 9.34 4.30
N LEU A 236 13.18 9.02 4.61
CA LEU A 236 12.47 7.89 4.04
C LEU A 236 11.76 8.33 2.77
N GLY A 237 12.03 7.64 1.66
CA GLY A 237 11.34 7.73 0.39
C GLY A 237 10.31 6.61 0.24
N PHE A 238 9.46 6.71 -0.78
CA PHE A 238 8.52 5.65 -1.17
C PHE A 238 8.53 5.50 -2.68
N VAL A 239 8.65 4.27 -3.16
CA VAL A 239 8.62 3.96 -4.59
C VAL A 239 7.52 2.94 -4.88
N THR A 240 6.80 3.15 -5.97
CA THR A 240 5.91 2.15 -6.53
C THR A 240 6.50 1.64 -7.84
N LEU A 241 6.97 0.39 -7.81
CA LEU A 241 7.55 -0.31 -8.96
C LEU A 241 6.46 -0.97 -9.78
N LEU A 242 6.45 -0.76 -11.08
CA LEU A 242 5.71 -1.59 -12.05
C LEU A 242 6.70 -2.59 -12.63
N LEU A 243 6.55 -3.83 -12.24
CA LEU A 243 7.43 -4.94 -12.54
C LEU A 243 6.76 -5.88 -13.54
N GLN A 244 7.51 -6.37 -14.52
CA GLN A 244 7.05 -7.42 -15.44
C GLN A 244 7.77 -8.71 -15.12
N ARG A 245 7.01 -9.78 -14.88
CA ARG A 245 7.59 -11.12 -14.66
C ARG A 245 8.36 -11.57 -15.91
N THR A 246 9.65 -11.84 -15.75
CA THR A 246 10.44 -12.52 -16.74
C THR A 246 10.13 -14.02 -16.77
N GLY A 247 10.21 -14.66 -17.91
CA GLY A 247 9.77 -16.02 -18.25
C GLY A 247 9.91 -17.13 -17.22
#